data_0fde95865dd977bf1581061eb0cf5edb
#
_entry.id   0fde95865dd977bf1581061eb0cf5edb
#
_cell.length_a   1.000
_cell.length_b   1.000
_cell.length_c   1.000
_cell.angle_alpha   90.00
_cell.angle_beta   90.00
_cell.angle_gamma   90.00
#
_symmetry.space_group_name_H-M   'P 1'
#
loop_
_entity.id
_entity.type
_entity.pdbx_description
1 polymer ?
#
loop_
_entity_poly.entity_id
_entity_poly.type
_entity_poly.pdbx_seq_one_letter_code
_entity_poly.pdbx_strand_id
1 'polypeptide(L)'
;NGGLGGNGGAATQIGGNGGNGGHGGNAGLWGNGGAGGAGAAGAAGANGQNPVSHQVTHATDGADGTTGPDGNGTDAGSGSNAVNPGVGGGAGGIGGDGTNLGQTDVSGGAGGDGGDGANFASGGAGGNGGAAQSGFGDAVGGNGGAGGNGGAGGGGGLGGAGGSANVANAGNSIGGNGGAGGNGGIGAPGGAGGAGGNANQDNPPGGNSTGGNGGAGGDGGVGASADVGGAGGFGGSGGRGGLLLGTGGAGGDGGVGGDGGIGAQGGSGGNGGN
;
A
#
# COMPACT_ATOMS: atom_id res chain seq x y z
N ASN A 1 -54.20 8.37 33.24
CA ASN A 1 -53.22 7.89 32.22
C ASN A 1 -51.83 8.31 32.65
N GLY A 2 -50.84 7.46 32.39
CA GLY A 2 -49.42 7.79 32.55
C GLY A 2 -48.92 8.77 31.47
N GLY A 3 -47.98 9.62 31.81
CA GLY A 3 -47.32 10.52 30.84
C GLY A 3 -46.37 9.76 29.90
N LEU A 4 -46.13 10.33 28.73
CA LEU A 4 -45.14 9.78 27.76
C LEU A 4 -43.72 9.93 28.28
N GLY A 5 -42.86 8.95 28.03
CA GLY A 5 -41.42 9.07 28.23
C GLY A 5 -40.79 10.05 27.24
N GLY A 6 -39.81 10.82 27.67
CA GLY A 6 -39.02 11.70 26.76
C GLY A 6 -38.11 10.90 25.86
N ASN A 7 -37.85 11.39 24.66
CA ASN A 7 -36.86 10.76 23.75
C ASN A 7 -35.42 10.98 24.24
N GLY A 8 -34.53 10.04 23.92
CA GLY A 8 -33.11 10.17 24.15
C GLY A 8 -32.51 11.30 23.31
N GLY A 9 -31.47 11.95 23.82
CA GLY A 9 -30.71 12.97 23.09
C GLY A 9 -29.74 12.34 22.10
N ALA A 10 -29.58 12.93 20.88
CA ALA A 10 -28.60 12.48 19.90
C ALA A 10 -27.18 12.69 20.41
N ALA A 11 -26.26 11.80 20.01
CA ALA A 11 -24.83 11.97 20.28
C ALA A 11 -24.28 13.19 19.53
N THR A 12 -23.49 14.03 20.19
CA THR A 12 -22.88 15.24 19.62
C THR A 12 -21.38 15.07 19.37
N GLN A 13 -20.76 14.01 19.91
CA GLN A 13 -19.35 13.72 19.71
C GLN A 13 -19.18 12.51 18.79
N ILE A 14 -18.12 12.55 17.95
CA ILE A 14 -17.75 11.44 17.05
C ILE A 14 -17.60 10.15 17.86
N GLY A 15 -18.25 9.06 17.41
CA GLY A 15 -18.26 7.78 18.12
C GLY A 15 -19.06 7.76 19.41
N GLY A 16 -19.73 8.85 19.79
CA GLY A 16 -20.54 8.94 20.99
C GLY A 16 -21.84 8.12 20.88
N ASN A 17 -22.29 7.60 22.02
CA ASN A 17 -23.54 6.83 22.08
C ASN A 17 -24.74 7.77 22.12
N GLY A 18 -25.84 7.38 21.49
CA GLY A 18 -27.13 8.05 21.62
C GLY A 18 -27.71 7.89 23.05
N GLY A 19 -28.44 8.88 23.49
CA GLY A 19 -29.13 8.83 24.81
C GLY A 19 -30.27 7.83 24.81
N ASN A 20 -30.52 7.24 25.97
CA ASN A 20 -31.65 6.33 26.15
C ASN A 20 -33.00 7.11 26.21
N GLY A 21 -34.05 6.51 25.71
CA GLY A 21 -35.42 7.03 25.89
C GLY A 21 -35.87 6.96 27.35
N GLY A 22 -36.65 7.94 27.77
CA GLY A 22 -37.25 7.96 29.13
C GLY A 22 -38.38 6.95 29.27
N HIS A 23 -38.61 6.51 30.49
CA HIS A 23 -39.72 5.60 30.80
C HIS A 23 -41.09 6.31 30.73
N GLY A 24 -42.09 5.63 30.21
CA GLY A 24 -43.46 6.09 30.29
C GLY A 24 -43.98 6.13 31.76
N GLY A 25 -44.80 7.11 32.09
CA GLY A 25 -45.41 7.25 33.41
C GLY A 25 -46.44 6.15 33.72
N ASN A 26 -46.53 5.76 34.98
CA ASN A 26 -47.52 4.78 35.42
C ASN A 26 -48.92 5.43 35.47
N ALA A 27 -49.95 4.67 35.15
CA ALA A 27 -51.32 5.04 35.51
C ALA A 27 -51.57 4.83 37.03
N GLY A 28 -52.53 5.59 37.60
CA GLY A 28 -53.00 5.37 38.96
C GLY A 28 -53.92 4.14 39.06
N LEU A 29 -55.00 4.24 39.83
CA LEU A 29 -55.99 3.16 39.98
C LEU A 29 -56.73 2.82 38.68
N TRP A 30 -56.90 3.78 37.80
CA TRP A 30 -57.64 3.71 36.54
C TRP A 30 -56.84 4.36 35.41
N GLY A 31 -56.92 3.81 34.19
CA GLY A 31 -56.31 4.35 32.98
C GLY A 31 -55.10 3.55 32.46
N ASN A 32 -54.54 3.97 31.32
CA ASN A 32 -53.44 3.33 30.66
C ASN A 32 -52.11 3.95 31.10
N GLY A 33 -51.04 3.15 31.18
CA GLY A 33 -49.68 3.64 31.31
C GLY A 33 -49.22 4.42 30.10
N GLY A 34 -48.30 5.36 30.27
CA GLY A 34 -47.68 6.10 29.18
C GLY A 34 -46.67 5.27 28.38
N ALA A 35 -46.51 5.54 27.10
CA ALA A 35 -45.48 4.91 26.30
C ALA A 35 -44.07 5.39 26.71
N GLY A 36 -43.05 4.55 26.58
CA GLY A 36 -41.66 4.95 26.73
C GLY A 36 -41.19 5.83 25.57
N GLY A 37 -40.19 6.67 25.80
CA GLY A 37 -39.55 7.46 24.77
C GLY A 37 -38.59 6.63 23.89
N ALA A 38 -38.35 7.05 22.66
CA ALA A 38 -37.39 6.42 21.79
C ALA A 38 -35.94 6.72 22.20
N GLY A 39 -35.03 5.76 22.02
CA GLY A 39 -33.61 6.00 22.14
C GLY A 39 -33.11 6.82 20.92
N ALA A 40 -32.06 7.60 21.13
CA ALA A 40 -31.44 8.37 20.04
C ALA A 40 -30.35 7.58 19.31
N ALA A 41 -30.09 7.97 18.07
CA ALA A 41 -29.00 7.42 17.29
C ALA A 41 -27.61 7.74 17.91
N GLY A 42 -26.67 6.81 17.81
CA GLY A 42 -25.26 7.08 18.06
C GLY A 42 -24.66 7.96 16.97
N ALA A 43 -23.57 8.65 17.28
CA ALA A 43 -22.82 9.40 16.29
C ALA A 43 -21.97 8.46 15.42
N ALA A 44 -21.66 8.89 14.17
CA ALA A 44 -20.70 8.19 13.34
C ALA A 44 -19.33 8.09 14.01
N GLY A 45 -18.62 6.98 13.79
CA GLY A 45 -17.23 6.81 14.22
C GLY A 45 -16.30 7.81 13.54
N ALA A 46 -15.14 8.06 14.15
CA ALA A 46 -14.10 8.82 13.49
C ALA A 46 -13.67 8.09 12.22
N ASN A 47 -13.38 8.87 11.15
CA ASN A 47 -12.77 8.29 9.97
C ASN A 47 -11.39 7.77 10.33
N GLY A 48 -11.02 6.55 9.84
CA GLY A 48 -9.69 6.01 9.98
C GLY A 48 -8.67 6.99 9.39
N GLN A 49 -7.63 7.32 10.16
CA GLN A 49 -6.55 8.17 9.67
C GLN A 49 -5.39 7.30 9.22
N ASN A 50 -5.05 7.39 7.91
CA ASN A 50 -3.88 6.72 7.40
C ASN A 50 -2.63 7.32 8.05
N PRO A 51 -1.69 6.47 8.51
CA PRO A 51 -0.40 6.97 8.97
C PRO A 51 0.32 7.72 7.82
N VAL A 52 1.04 8.76 8.15
CA VAL A 52 1.82 9.55 7.18
C VAL A 52 3.30 9.24 7.33
N SER A 53 4.05 9.33 6.23
CA SER A 53 5.51 9.13 6.25
C SER A 53 6.20 10.24 7.06
N HIS A 54 7.16 9.83 7.89
CA HIS A 54 8.06 10.69 8.65
C HIS A 54 9.52 10.21 8.48
N GLN A 55 9.89 9.87 7.24
CA GLN A 55 11.24 9.36 6.96
C GLN A 55 12.30 10.43 7.21
N VAL A 56 13.29 10.10 8.03
CA VAL A 56 14.41 10.99 8.40
C VAL A 56 15.75 10.52 7.81
N THR A 57 15.89 9.24 7.49
CA THR A 57 17.09 8.62 6.91
C THR A 57 16.72 7.32 6.20
N HIS A 58 17.70 6.62 5.65
CA HIS A 58 17.53 5.28 5.08
C HIS A 58 18.63 4.33 5.58
N ALA A 59 18.38 3.02 5.45
CA ALA A 59 19.35 1.96 5.75
C ALA A 59 20.49 1.96 4.71
N THR A 60 21.50 1.17 4.93
CA THR A 60 22.67 1.09 4.04
C THR A 60 22.28 0.61 2.64
N ASP A 61 22.75 1.31 1.63
CA ASP A 61 22.58 0.95 0.23
C ASP A 61 23.41 -0.29 -0.14
N GLY A 62 22.98 -1.02 -1.16
CA GLY A 62 23.73 -2.12 -1.73
C GLY A 62 24.96 -1.62 -2.50
N ALA A 63 26.00 -2.43 -2.52
CA ALA A 63 27.21 -2.12 -3.30
C ALA A 63 26.94 -2.28 -4.80
N ASP A 64 27.53 -1.41 -5.61
CA ASP A 64 27.45 -1.50 -7.07
C ASP A 64 28.27 -2.70 -7.57
N GLY A 65 27.80 -3.30 -8.66
CA GLY A 65 28.57 -4.26 -9.46
C GLY A 65 29.69 -3.58 -10.25
N THR A 66 30.61 -4.37 -10.74
CA THR A 66 31.76 -3.92 -11.53
C THR A 66 31.92 -4.77 -12.80
N THR A 67 32.72 -4.34 -13.75
CA THR A 67 33.11 -5.20 -14.88
C THR A 67 34.11 -6.24 -14.40
N GLY A 68 33.79 -7.51 -14.59
CA GLY A 68 34.68 -8.63 -14.26
C GLY A 68 35.86 -8.80 -15.25
N PRO A 69 36.83 -9.63 -14.90
CA PRO A 69 38.02 -9.87 -15.74
C PRO A 69 37.69 -10.60 -17.05
N ASP A 70 36.55 -11.25 -17.15
CA ASP A 70 36.01 -11.91 -18.34
C ASP A 70 35.22 -10.96 -19.25
N GLY A 71 35.13 -9.69 -18.90
CA GLY A 71 34.36 -8.67 -19.59
C GLY A 71 32.89 -8.64 -19.23
N ASN A 72 32.37 -9.54 -18.39
CA ASN A 72 31.00 -9.52 -17.91
C ASN A 72 30.83 -8.55 -16.74
N GLY A 73 29.65 -7.95 -16.63
CA GLY A 73 29.24 -7.20 -15.45
C GLY A 73 28.93 -8.13 -14.28
N THR A 74 29.35 -7.76 -13.07
CA THR A 74 28.96 -8.47 -11.84
C THR A 74 27.65 -7.93 -11.28
N ASP A 75 26.89 -8.79 -10.60
CA ASP A 75 25.66 -8.38 -9.94
C ASP A 75 25.96 -7.42 -8.79
N ALA A 76 25.02 -6.51 -8.54
CA ALA A 76 25.07 -5.57 -7.42
C ALA A 76 24.49 -6.16 -6.15
N GLY A 77 24.86 -5.58 -5.01
CA GLY A 77 24.31 -5.91 -3.71
C GLY A 77 22.92 -5.30 -3.50
N SER A 78 22.09 -6.00 -2.69
CA SER A 78 20.80 -5.46 -2.26
C SER A 78 20.97 -4.41 -1.16
N GLY A 79 20.06 -3.45 -1.10
CA GLY A 79 19.93 -2.52 0.00
C GLY A 79 19.49 -3.21 1.29
N SER A 80 19.89 -2.67 2.41
CA SER A 80 19.52 -3.21 3.73
C SER A 80 18.09 -2.84 4.12
N ASN A 81 17.39 -3.75 4.81
CA ASN A 81 16.10 -3.45 5.41
C ASN A 81 16.27 -2.51 6.62
N ALA A 82 15.32 -1.60 6.78
CA ALA A 82 15.26 -0.72 7.93
C ALA A 82 14.62 -1.43 9.14
N VAL A 83 15.15 -1.16 10.34
CA VAL A 83 14.63 -1.76 11.59
C VAL A 83 13.97 -0.72 12.51
N ASN A 84 14.35 0.55 12.41
CA ASN A 84 13.85 1.61 13.29
C ASN A 84 12.76 2.43 12.60
N PRO A 85 11.67 2.81 13.27
CA PRO A 85 10.65 3.69 12.70
C PRO A 85 11.23 5.00 12.14
N GLY A 86 10.75 5.43 11.00
CA GLY A 86 11.24 6.62 10.31
C GLY A 86 12.53 6.40 9.50
N VAL A 87 13.05 5.17 9.44
CA VAL A 87 14.17 4.80 8.59
C VAL A 87 13.64 4.11 7.34
N GLY A 88 14.02 4.60 6.16
CA GLY A 88 13.69 3.98 4.87
C GLY A 88 14.58 2.77 4.59
N GLY A 89 14.16 1.90 3.69
CA GLY A 89 15.02 0.84 3.14
C GLY A 89 16.20 1.43 2.38
N GLY A 90 17.34 0.75 2.39
CA GLY A 90 18.50 1.09 1.56
C GLY A 90 18.19 0.83 0.08
N ALA A 91 18.74 1.62 -0.83
CA ALA A 91 18.64 1.36 -2.27
C ALA A 91 19.48 0.14 -2.66
N GLY A 92 19.06 -0.60 -3.68
CA GLY A 92 19.90 -1.60 -4.33
C GLY A 92 21.03 -0.95 -5.13
N GLY A 93 22.19 -1.58 -5.19
CA GLY A 93 23.32 -1.13 -6.01
C GLY A 93 23.03 -1.30 -7.51
N ILE A 94 23.75 -0.60 -8.35
CA ILE A 94 23.67 -0.68 -9.81
C ILE A 94 24.50 -1.88 -10.30
N GLY A 95 23.95 -2.74 -11.16
CA GLY A 95 24.69 -3.84 -11.79
C GLY A 95 25.88 -3.37 -12.59
N GLY A 96 26.98 -4.13 -12.59
CA GLY A 96 28.19 -3.81 -13.33
C GLY A 96 27.97 -3.89 -14.85
N ASP A 97 28.58 -3.00 -15.59
CA ASP A 97 28.55 -3.06 -17.05
C ASP A 97 29.40 -4.19 -17.58
N GLY A 98 28.93 -4.88 -18.64
CA GLY A 98 29.71 -5.86 -19.40
C GLY A 98 30.20 -5.25 -20.69
N THR A 99 31.50 -5.47 -21.03
CA THR A 99 32.07 -5.01 -22.27
C THR A 99 33.09 -6.01 -22.81
N ASN A 100 32.85 -6.51 -24.02
CA ASN A 100 33.78 -7.33 -24.76
C ASN A 100 33.66 -7.07 -26.27
N LEU A 101 34.66 -6.43 -26.85
CA LEU A 101 34.69 -6.09 -28.28
C LEU A 101 35.24 -7.23 -29.15
N GLY A 102 35.61 -8.37 -28.58
CA GLY A 102 35.99 -9.60 -29.25
C GLY A 102 34.80 -10.42 -29.73
N GLN A 103 35.02 -11.73 -29.92
CA GLN A 103 34.01 -12.69 -30.44
C GLN A 103 33.31 -13.50 -29.33
N THR A 104 33.22 -12.96 -28.13
CA THR A 104 32.58 -13.66 -27.00
C THR A 104 31.30 -12.94 -26.57
N ASP A 105 30.38 -13.71 -26.07
CA ASP A 105 29.14 -13.20 -25.44
C ASP A 105 29.49 -12.38 -24.22
N VAL A 106 28.62 -11.40 -23.89
CA VAL A 106 28.79 -10.53 -22.76
C VAL A 106 27.46 -10.24 -22.08
N SER A 107 27.46 -10.16 -20.76
CA SER A 107 26.31 -9.77 -19.97
C SER A 107 26.61 -8.57 -19.07
N GLY A 108 25.62 -7.73 -18.88
CA GLY A 108 25.59 -6.79 -17.75
C GLY A 108 25.16 -7.51 -16.47
N GLY A 109 25.63 -7.05 -15.31
CA GLY A 109 25.22 -7.56 -14.00
C GLY A 109 23.81 -7.12 -13.63
N ALA A 110 23.10 -7.89 -12.83
CA ALA A 110 21.81 -7.49 -12.29
C ALA A 110 21.95 -6.35 -11.26
N GLY A 111 20.98 -5.43 -11.24
CA GLY A 111 20.83 -4.47 -10.16
C GLY A 111 20.38 -5.14 -8.87
N GLY A 112 20.81 -4.62 -7.72
CA GLY A 112 20.41 -5.12 -6.41
C GLY A 112 18.97 -4.73 -6.04
N ASP A 113 18.30 -5.51 -5.24
CA ASP A 113 16.97 -5.18 -4.72
C ASP A 113 17.06 -4.05 -3.68
N GLY A 114 16.02 -3.22 -3.59
CA GLY A 114 15.86 -2.27 -2.51
C GLY A 114 15.45 -2.95 -1.20
N GLY A 115 15.92 -2.43 -0.07
CA GLY A 115 15.52 -2.90 1.25
C GLY A 115 14.13 -2.42 1.67
N ASP A 116 13.48 -3.13 2.58
CA ASP A 116 12.18 -2.72 3.13
C ASP A 116 12.31 -1.53 4.08
N GLY A 117 11.34 -0.63 4.05
CA GLY A 117 11.21 0.49 4.98
C GLY A 117 10.58 0.06 6.31
N ALA A 118 11.00 0.67 7.42
CA ALA A 118 10.33 0.53 8.70
C ALA A 118 9.05 1.41 8.74
N ASN A 119 8.28 1.33 9.85
CA ASN A 119 7.09 2.16 10.02
C ASN A 119 7.39 3.64 9.78
N PHE A 120 6.50 4.34 9.12
CA PHE A 120 6.56 5.75 8.72
C PHE A 120 7.64 6.09 7.67
N ALA A 121 8.18 5.04 6.96
CA ALA A 121 9.20 5.24 5.96
C ALA A 121 9.01 4.32 4.75
N SER A 122 9.50 4.76 3.61
CA SER A 122 9.37 4.07 2.32
C SER A 122 10.39 2.94 2.17
N GLY A 123 10.09 1.98 1.33
CA GLY A 123 11.05 1.01 0.83
C GLY A 123 12.13 1.67 -0.03
N GLY A 124 13.32 1.08 -0.09
CA GLY A 124 14.41 1.49 -0.95
C GLY A 124 14.10 1.20 -2.42
N ALA A 125 14.65 1.98 -3.34
CA ALA A 125 14.56 1.69 -4.77
C ALA A 125 15.43 0.48 -5.14
N GLY A 126 15.01 -0.32 -6.10
CA GLY A 126 15.88 -1.32 -6.75
C GLY A 126 16.93 -0.64 -7.63
N GLY A 127 18.10 -1.23 -7.71
CA GLY A 127 19.20 -0.77 -8.57
C GLY A 127 18.94 -1.08 -10.05
N ASN A 128 19.50 -0.29 -10.93
CA ASN A 128 19.44 -0.56 -12.37
C ASN A 128 20.33 -1.75 -12.74
N GLY A 129 19.95 -2.51 -13.74
CA GLY A 129 20.83 -3.52 -14.36
C GLY A 129 21.94 -2.85 -15.17
N GLY A 130 23.13 -3.48 -15.22
CA GLY A 130 24.28 -3.05 -16.01
C GLY A 130 24.04 -3.19 -17.50
N ALA A 131 24.65 -2.32 -18.30
CA ALA A 131 24.61 -2.43 -19.74
C ALA A 131 25.55 -3.54 -20.25
N ALA A 132 25.29 -4.06 -21.45
CA ALA A 132 26.16 -5.02 -22.13
C ALA A 132 26.55 -4.50 -23.52
N GLN A 133 27.85 -4.60 -23.85
CA GLN A 133 28.35 -4.20 -25.16
C GLN A 133 29.30 -5.26 -25.76
N SER A 134 28.88 -5.90 -26.88
CA SER A 134 29.67 -6.92 -27.59
C SER A 134 30.10 -6.44 -28.97
N GLY A 135 31.26 -6.93 -29.42
CA GLY A 135 31.72 -6.72 -30.78
C GLY A 135 31.05 -7.66 -31.78
N PHE A 136 31.08 -8.97 -31.52
CA PHE A 136 30.59 -10.03 -32.41
C PHE A 136 29.81 -11.14 -31.72
N GLY A 137 29.82 -11.21 -30.38
CA GLY A 137 29.02 -12.15 -29.61
C GLY A 137 27.68 -11.58 -29.20
N ASP A 138 26.87 -12.37 -28.53
CA ASP A 138 25.60 -11.91 -27.97
C ASP A 138 25.85 -10.91 -26.81
N ALA A 139 25.00 -9.91 -26.70
CA ALA A 139 24.96 -8.95 -25.59
C ALA A 139 23.64 -9.05 -24.84
N VAL A 140 23.70 -9.24 -23.52
CA VAL A 140 22.53 -9.34 -22.66
C VAL A 140 22.64 -8.30 -21.53
N GLY A 141 21.75 -7.30 -21.51
CA GLY A 141 21.68 -6.32 -20.43
C GLY A 141 21.22 -6.98 -19.12
N GLY A 142 21.77 -6.50 -17.99
CA GLY A 142 21.38 -6.98 -16.67
C GLY A 142 19.93 -6.61 -16.32
N ASN A 143 19.25 -7.41 -15.52
CA ASN A 143 17.93 -7.09 -15.01
C ASN A 143 18.02 -6.00 -13.94
N GLY A 144 17.00 -5.14 -13.83
CA GLY A 144 16.83 -4.22 -12.71
C GLY A 144 16.37 -4.94 -11.46
N GLY A 145 16.80 -4.48 -10.29
CA GLY A 145 16.39 -4.99 -8.98
C GLY A 145 14.97 -4.56 -8.62
N ALA A 146 14.29 -5.32 -7.76
CA ALA A 146 12.98 -4.97 -7.23
C ALA A 146 13.07 -3.83 -6.21
N GLY A 147 12.02 -3.01 -6.10
CA GLY A 147 11.87 -2.05 -5.01
C GLY A 147 11.46 -2.74 -3.71
N GLY A 148 11.94 -2.22 -2.57
CA GLY A 148 11.55 -2.70 -1.24
C GLY A 148 10.14 -2.27 -0.85
N ASN A 149 9.50 -2.98 0.09
CA ASN A 149 8.19 -2.64 0.60
C ASN A 149 8.26 -1.45 1.58
N GLY A 150 7.21 -0.64 1.60
CA GLY A 150 7.05 0.44 2.57
C GLY A 150 6.51 -0.07 3.91
N GLY A 151 6.94 0.55 5.02
CA GLY A 151 6.29 0.39 6.32
C GLY A 151 4.98 1.15 6.39
N ALA A 152 4.24 1.03 7.51
CA ALA A 152 2.97 1.74 7.70
C ALA A 152 3.15 3.24 7.42
N GLY A 153 2.37 3.82 6.53
CA GLY A 153 2.48 5.21 6.07
C GLY A 153 3.60 5.47 5.07
N GLY A 154 4.45 4.48 4.75
CA GLY A 154 5.54 4.58 3.79
C GLY A 154 5.19 3.93 2.46
N GLY A 155 5.55 4.58 1.36
CA GLY A 155 5.35 4.05 0.01
C GLY A 155 6.30 2.91 -0.31
N GLY A 156 5.93 2.04 -1.26
CA GLY A 156 6.84 1.07 -1.85
C GLY A 156 7.95 1.75 -2.65
N GLY A 157 9.13 1.15 -2.66
CA GLY A 157 10.28 1.58 -3.46
C GLY A 157 10.05 1.34 -4.95
N LEU A 158 10.71 2.13 -5.80
CA LEU A 158 10.64 1.94 -7.25
C LEU A 158 11.44 0.71 -7.66
N GLY A 159 11.01 -0.01 -8.70
CA GLY A 159 11.83 -1.01 -9.38
C GLY A 159 12.92 -0.36 -10.22
N GLY A 160 14.09 -0.98 -10.28
CA GLY A 160 15.23 -0.56 -11.10
C GLY A 160 14.98 -0.82 -12.59
N ALA A 161 15.55 0.00 -13.46
CA ALA A 161 15.49 -0.24 -14.90
C ALA A 161 16.38 -1.42 -15.32
N GLY A 162 15.99 -2.15 -16.35
CA GLY A 162 16.85 -3.12 -17.02
C GLY A 162 17.97 -2.43 -17.80
N GLY A 163 19.15 -3.07 -17.86
CA GLY A 163 20.32 -2.63 -18.59
C GLY A 163 20.12 -2.73 -20.09
N SER A 164 20.72 -1.80 -20.84
CA SER A 164 20.70 -1.86 -22.29
C SER A 164 21.70 -2.89 -22.83
N ALA A 165 21.45 -3.40 -24.03
CA ALA A 165 22.37 -4.26 -24.77
C ALA A 165 22.68 -3.66 -26.12
N ASN A 166 23.96 -3.75 -26.55
CA ASN A 166 24.40 -3.31 -27.85
C ASN A 166 25.40 -4.31 -28.48
N VAL A 167 25.18 -4.66 -29.75
CA VAL A 167 26.08 -5.50 -30.54
C VAL A 167 26.54 -4.71 -31.75
N ALA A 168 27.88 -4.57 -31.90
CA ALA A 168 28.43 -3.75 -32.96
C ALA A 168 28.36 -4.42 -34.35
N ASN A 169 28.48 -5.74 -34.45
CA ASN A 169 28.53 -6.45 -35.75
C ASN A 169 27.58 -7.63 -35.83
N ALA A 170 27.95 -8.81 -35.30
CA ALA A 170 27.14 -10.03 -35.38
C ALA A 170 26.89 -10.58 -33.99
N GLY A 171 25.67 -11.01 -33.70
CA GLY A 171 25.22 -11.51 -32.41
C GLY A 171 23.84 -10.99 -32.09
N ASN A 172 23.19 -11.53 -31.07
CA ASN A 172 21.89 -11.06 -30.58
C ASN A 172 22.09 -9.99 -29.52
N SER A 173 21.18 -9.02 -29.49
CA SER A 173 21.13 -7.99 -28.47
C SER A 173 19.84 -8.15 -27.68
N ILE A 174 19.94 -8.36 -26.36
CA ILE A 174 18.79 -8.56 -25.48
C ILE A 174 18.87 -7.57 -24.30
N GLY A 175 17.92 -6.64 -24.23
CA GLY A 175 17.79 -5.74 -23.09
C GLY A 175 17.35 -6.46 -21.82
N GLY A 176 17.86 -6.03 -20.66
CA GLY A 176 17.46 -6.57 -19.37
C GLY A 176 16.01 -6.19 -19.01
N ASN A 177 15.33 -6.99 -18.20
CA ASN A 177 14.00 -6.66 -17.70
C ASN A 177 14.07 -5.62 -16.58
N GLY A 178 13.06 -4.77 -16.48
CA GLY A 178 12.88 -3.87 -15.34
C GLY A 178 12.45 -4.64 -14.08
N GLY A 179 12.89 -4.17 -12.90
CA GLY A 179 12.49 -4.72 -11.62
C GLY A 179 11.07 -4.33 -11.23
N ALA A 180 10.41 -5.14 -10.41
CA ALA A 180 9.09 -4.81 -9.86
C ALA A 180 9.17 -3.65 -8.85
N GLY A 181 8.10 -2.88 -8.72
CA GLY A 181 7.94 -1.93 -7.62
C GLY A 181 7.59 -2.64 -6.32
N GLY A 182 8.00 -2.07 -5.18
CA GLY A 182 7.64 -2.58 -3.86
C GLY A 182 6.21 -2.23 -3.45
N ASN A 183 5.61 -2.98 -2.55
CA ASN A 183 4.27 -2.70 -2.03
C ASN A 183 4.28 -1.53 -1.05
N GLY A 184 3.21 -0.76 -1.04
CA GLY A 184 2.98 0.29 -0.04
C GLY A 184 2.58 -0.30 1.31
N GLY A 185 3.00 0.36 2.41
CA GLY A 185 2.50 0.09 3.74
C GLY A 185 1.09 0.63 3.96
N ILE A 186 0.52 0.45 5.17
CA ILE A 186 -0.83 0.90 5.51
C ILE A 186 -1.00 2.38 5.14
N GLY A 187 -2.00 2.67 4.32
CA GLY A 187 -2.35 4.03 3.90
C GLY A 187 -1.43 4.68 2.87
N ALA A 188 -0.52 3.92 2.27
CA ALA A 188 0.49 4.43 1.35
C ALA A 188 0.47 3.71 -0.02
N PRO A 189 0.91 4.36 -1.11
CA PRO A 189 0.91 3.77 -2.45
C PRO A 189 2.04 2.76 -2.62
N GLY A 190 1.87 1.80 -3.55
CA GLY A 190 2.95 0.96 -4.06
C GLY A 190 3.90 1.74 -4.96
N GLY A 191 5.11 1.24 -5.12
CA GLY A 191 6.13 1.75 -6.02
C GLY A 191 5.85 1.39 -7.48
N ALA A 192 6.30 2.21 -8.41
CA ALA A 192 6.24 1.88 -9.83
C ALA A 192 7.28 0.82 -10.22
N GLY A 193 6.97 -0.03 -11.18
CA GLY A 193 7.96 -0.94 -11.78
C GLY A 193 8.96 -0.19 -12.65
N GLY A 194 10.15 -0.75 -12.78
CA GLY A 194 11.23 -0.24 -13.63
C GLY A 194 10.97 -0.48 -15.12
N ALA A 195 11.55 0.36 -15.97
CA ALA A 195 11.50 0.17 -17.42
C ALA A 195 12.37 -1.01 -17.84
N GLY A 196 12.00 -1.70 -18.92
CA GLY A 196 12.89 -2.66 -19.58
C GLY A 196 14.02 -1.95 -20.32
N GLY A 197 15.16 -2.62 -20.45
CA GLY A 197 16.34 -2.15 -21.16
C GLY A 197 16.17 -2.20 -22.69
N ASN A 198 16.82 -1.28 -23.37
CA ASN A 198 16.83 -1.25 -24.83
C ASN A 198 17.82 -2.27 -25.40
N ALA A 199 17.51 -2.79 -26.60
CA ALA A 199 18.41 -3.60 -27.37
C ALA A 199 18.72 -2.92 -28.69
N ASN A 200 20.01 -2.88 -29.09
CA ASN A 200 20.44 -2.27 -30.30
C ASN A 200 21.49 -3.11 -31.03
N GLN A 201 21.52 -3.04 -32.37
CA GLN A 201 22.51 -3.66 -33.23
C GLN A 201 22.95 -2.65 -34.28
N ASP A 202 24.25 -2.32 -34.28
CA ASP A 202 24.76 -1.20 -35.09
C ASP A 202 24.97 -1.59 -36.55
N ASN A 203 25.25 -2.86 -36.85
CA ASN A 203 25.58 -3.30 -38.22
C ASN A 203 24.90 -4.63 -38.61
N PRO A 204 23.64 -4.61 -39.12
CA PRO A 204 23.03 -5.82 -39.68
C PRO A 204 23.68 -6.25 -41.02
N PRO A 205 23.76 -7.58 -41.38
CA PRO A 205 22.85 -8.62 -40.93
C PRO A 205 23.52 -9.64 -40.01
N GLY A 206 23.00 -9.95 -38.87
CA GLY A 206 23.57 -11.03 -38.09
C GLY A 206 22.88 -11.47 -36.82
N GLY A 207 21.92 -10.72 -36.32
CA GLY A 207 21.26 -11.11 -35.05
C GLY A 207 19.92 -10.42 -34.83
N ASN A 208 19.22 -10.81 -33.76
CA ASN A 208 17.95 -10.22 -33.34
C ASN A 208 18.18 -9.24 -32.19
N SER A 209 17.45 -8.14 -32.22
CA SER A 209 17.38 -7.21 -31.06
C SER A 209 16.04 -7.36 -30.36
N THR A 210 16.07 -7.62 -29.05
CA THR A 210 14.87 -7.79 -28.22
C THR A 210 14.95 -6.90 -26.98
N GLY A 211 14.08 -5.91 -26.87
CA GLY A 211 13.96 -5.08 -25.66
C GLY A 211 13.48 -5.88 -24.44
N GLY A 212 13.94 -5.49 -23.28
CA GLY A 212 13.49 -6.07 -22.00
C GLY A 212 12.04 -5.69 -21.64
N ASN A 213 11.39 -6.50 -20.84
CA ASN A 213 10.04 -6.20 -20.32
C ASN A 213 10.10 -5.17 -19.18
N GLY A 214 9.06 -4.35 -19.06
CA GLY A 214 8.89 -3.51 -17.89
C GLY A 214 8.50 -4.33 -16.64
N GLY A 215 8.92 -3.87 -15.47
CA GLY A 215 8.54 -4.46 -14.19
C GLY A 215 7.08 -4.15 -13.81
N ALA A 216 6.46 -5.01 -13.02
CA ALA A 216 5.15 -4.74 -12.45
C ALA A 216 5.20 -3.61 -11.40
N GLY A 217 4.11 -2.86 -11.25
CA GLY A 217 3.96 -1.95 -10.11
C GLY A 217 3.62 -2.72 -8.83
N GLY A 218 4.01 -2.16 -7.69
CA GLY A 218 3.65 -2.70 -6.38
C GLY A 218 2.20 -2.37 -6.00
N ASP A 219 1.63 -3.17 -5.13
CA ASP A 219 0.28 -2.94 -4.61
C ASP A 219 0.25 -1.78 -3.61
N GLY A 220 -0.88 -1.04 -3.60
CA GLY A 220 -1.12 -0.05 -2.56
C GLY A 220 -1.47 -0.70 -1.23
N GLY A 221 -1.06 -0.08 -0.13
CA GLY A 221 -1.41 -0.55 1.21
C GLY A 221 -2.90 -0.34 1.52
N VAL A 222 -3.44 -1.22 2.37
CA VAL A 222 -4.81 -1.06 2.89
C VAL A 222 -4.93 0.22 3.71
N GLY A 223 -6.10 0.86 3.68
CA GLY A 223 -6.37 2.01 4.56
C GLY A 223 -6.40 1.61 6.03
N ALA A 224 -6.11 2.56 6.93
CA ALA A 224 -6.28 2.35 8.35
C ALA A 224 -7.75 2.00 8.66
N SER A 225 -7.97 1.04 9.56
CA SER A 225 -9.31 0.67 9.98
C SER A 225 -10.01 1.88 10.60
N ALA A 226 -11.27 2.10 10.22
CA ALA A 226 -12.11 3.08 10.87
C ALA A 226 -12.36 2.73 12.32
N ASP A 227 -12.46 3.74 13.19
CA ASP A 227 -13.00 3.52 14.52
C ASP A 227 -14.46 3.02 14.44
N VAL A 228 -14.86 2.18 15.39
CA VAL A 228 -16.23 1.69 15.48
C VAL A 228 -17.16 2.87 15.77
N GLY A 229 -18.24 2.99 15.01
CA GLY A 229 -19.28 3.99 15.30
C GLY A 229 -19.87 3.82 16.69
N GLY A 230 -20.39 4.90 17.27
CA GLY A 230 -21.06 4.87 18.57
C GLY A 230 -22.31 3.98 18.55
N ALA A 231 -22.60 3.31 19.67
CA ALA A 231 -23.83 2.53 19.81
C ALA A 231 -25.05 3.45 19.88
N GLY A 232 -26.18 2.99 19.36
CA GLY A 232 -27.49 3.67 19.54
C GLY A 232 -27.97 3.57 20.97
N GLY A 233 -28.77 4.55 21.43
CA GLY A 233 -29.37 4.53 22.74
C GLY A 233 -30.51 3.50 22.87
N PHE A 234 -30.74 3.00 24.08
CA PHE A 234 -31.88 2.13 24.34
C PHE A 234 -33.20 2.92 24.35
N GLY A 235 -34.29 2.31 23.89
CA GLY A 235 -35.63 2.85 24.05
C GLY A 235 -36.06 2.80 25.53
N GLY A 236 -36.93 3.72 25.93
CA GLY A 236 -37.51 3.71 27.29
C GLY A 236 -38.54 2.59 27.46
N SER A 237 -38.70 2.08 28.68
CA SER A 237 -39.79 1.15 28.97
C SER A 237 -41.15 1.86 29.01
N GLY A 238 -42.22 1.17 28.60
CA GLY A 238 -43.59 1.67 28.77
C GLY A 238 -44.01 1.75 30.23
N GLY A 239 -44.91 2.65 30.53
CA GLY A 239 -45.50 2.77 31.86
C GLY A 239 -46.48 1.64 32.17
N ARG A 240 -46.75 1.40 33.48
CA ARG A 240 -47.73 0.39 33.92
C ARG A 240 -49.14 0.89 33.70
N GLY A 241 -50.05 0.01 33.31
CA GLY A 241 -51.47 0.27 33.29
C GLY A 241 -52.06 0.45 34.72
N GLY A 242 -53.33 0.91 34.80
CA GLY A 242 -54.04 1.06 36.06
C GLY A 242 -54.21 -0.28 36.79
N LEU A 243 -54.20 -0.23 38.13
CA LEU A 243 -54.25 -1.44 39.01
C LEU A 243 -55.52 -2.27 38.82
N LEU A 244 -56.67 -1.64 38.51
CA LEU A 244 -57.95 -2.32 38.34
C LEU A 244 -58.39 -2.46 36.88
N LEU A 245 -58.11 -1.47 36.05
CA LEU A 245 -58.40 -1.46 34.61
C LEU A 245 -57.42 -0.57 33.89
N GLY A 246 -56.89 -1.02 32.73
CA GLY A 246 -55.96 -0.29 31.88
C GLY A 246 -54.95 -1.18 31.22
N THR A 247 -54.29 -0.71 30.17
CA THR A 247 -53.15 -1.38 29.49
C THR A 247 -51.85 -0.65 29.76
N GLY A 248 -50.74 -1.40 29.80
CA GLY A 248 -49.40 -0.82 29.90
C GLY A 248 -49.04 -0.04 28.62
N GLY A 249 -48.17 0.95 28.75
CA GLY A 249 -47.61 1.68 27.61
C GLY A 249 -46.60 0.83 26.82
N ALA A 250 -46.43 1.11 25.52
CA ALA A 250 -45.39 0.50 24.70
C ALA A 250 -44.00 1.01 25.09
N GLY A 251 -43.00 0.16 24.92
CA GLY A 251 -41.60 0.58 25.03
C GLY A 251 -41.20 1.47 23.84
N GLY A 252 -40.20 2.33 24.02
CA GLY A 252 -39.65 3.15 22.96
C GLY A 252 -38.66 2.36 22.08
N ASP A 253 -38.46 2.80 20.82
CA ASP A 253 -37.52 2.18 19.94
C ASP A 253 -36.07 2.54 20.31
N GLY A 254 -35.14 1.62 20.08
CA GLY A 254 -33.70 1.86 20.21
C GLY A 254 -33.14 2.71 19.07
N GLY A 255 -32.10 3.47 19.36
CA GLY A 255 -31.37 4.26 18.31
C GLY A 255 -30.46 3.37 17.47
N VAL A 256 -30.17 3.84 16.24
CA VAL A 256 -29.20 3.15 15.35
C VAL A 256 -27.76 3.50 15.69
N GLY A 257 -26.82 2.58 15.40
CA GLY A 257 -25.38 2.82 15.58
C GLY A 257 -24.79 3.67 14.44
N GLY A 258 -23.65 4.26 14.70
CA GLY A 258 -22.96 5.12 13.71
C GLY A 258 -22.06 4.34 12.74
N ASP A 259 -21.75 4.92 11.59
CA ASP A 259 -20.96 4.31 10.50
C ASP A 259 -19.44 4.42 10.67
N GLY A 260 -18.67 3.50 10.09
CA GLY A 260 -17.19 3.45 10.12
C GLY A 260 -16.47 4.08 8.91
N GLY A 261 -15.14 4.23 8.89
CA GLY A 261 -14.37 5.06 7.92
C GLY A 261 -13.71 4.37 6.69
N ILE A 262 -13.06 5.12 5.78
CA ILE A 262 -12.69 4.72 4.37
C ILE A 262 -11.16 4.57 4.11
N GLY A 263 -10.69 3.67 3.23
CA GLY A 263 -9.30 3.25 2.94
C GLY A 263 -8.54 3.78 1.68
N ALA A 264 -7.30 3.36 1.37
CA ALA A 264 -6.33 3.92 0.40
C ALA A 264 -6.15 3.17 -0.96
N GLN A 265 -5.51 3.79 -1.98
CA GLN A 265 -5.40 3.32 -3.39
C GLN A 265 -4.06 2.65 -3.75
N GLY A 266 -4.03 1.77 -4.79
CA GLY A 266 -2.88 1.01 -5.28
C GLY A 266 -1.92 1.70 -6.26
N GLY A 267 -0.72 1.14 -6.48
CA GLY A 267 0.33 1.68 -7.37
C GLY A 267 0.17 1.29 -8.85
N SER A 268 0.92 1.96 -9.75
CA SER A 268 0.88 1.73 -11.20
C SER A 268 2.04 0.87 -11.70
N GLY A 269 1.82 0.09 -12.79
CA GLY A 269 2.83 -0.75 -13.42
C GLY A 269 3.91 0.01 -14.21
N GLY A 270 5.06 -0.63 -14.45
CA GLY A 270 6.16 -0.10 -15.26
C GLY A 270 5.92 -0.23 -16.78
N ASN A 271 6.71 0.49 -17.56
CA ASN A 271 6.68 0.45 -19.02
C ASN A 271 7.63 -0.62 -19.58
N GLY A 272 7.26 -1.28 -20.67
CA GLY A 272 8.16 -2.17 -21.43
C GLY A 272 9.33 -1.43 -22.06
N GLY A 273 10.44 -2.14 -22.33
CA GLY A 273 11.57 -1.64 -23.14
C GLY A 273 11.19 -1.53 -24.63
N ASN A 274 11.88 -0.64 -25.35
CA ASN A 274 11.71 -0.42 -26.79
C ASN A 274 12.64 -1.31 -27.59
#